data_c54bf0e3f8d41c071ac9696b949f2b4e
#
_entry.id   c54bf0e3f8d41c071ac9696b949f2b4e
#
_cell.length_a   1.000
_cell.length_b   1.000
_cell.length_c   1.000
_cell.angle_alpha   90.00
_cell.angle_beta   90.00
_cell.angle_gamma   90.00
#
_symmetry.space_group_name_H-M   'P 1'
#
loop_
_entity.id
_entity.type
_entity.pdbx_description
1 polymer ?
#
loop_
_entity_poly.entity_id
_entity_poly.type
_entity_poly.pdbx_seq_one_letter_code
_entity_poly.pdbx_strand_id
1 'polypeptide(L)'
;MKIKDLFKNSITAALVFVSLSTTAMATAWDDYKQRYLSAEGSIIDTGNNRISHTEGQSYGLLFSLYYDDQESFSKILNWTDKNLYNQEKGLYIWAYKRHENDPVTDKNNATDGDLMIAWVLIEAGKKWNNPEYRKKGEKLLSVIQNTLIVTFAKRPVLLPGLVSFLENSKVTINPSYYIYPALNGVNKHTYQKKWKQLSDEGKKLITAVEDRKVPITPDWITLDLNGKVYVSDKWPARSSYDAIRVPLYLYWEDENAPELAEWKKWFSSFSADSTPAYVDVISGEKANYNMSSGLLNVRKLVMGETVSEPVFTDKDDYYNASLSMLTYLAYKHAFSQK
;
A
#
# COMPACT_ATOMS: atom_id res chain seq x y z
N MET A 1 4.34 -91.77 -22.32
CA MET A 1 3.31 -91.14 -21.45
C MET A 1 3.67 -89.66 -21.41
N LYS A 2 2.79 -88.77 -21.91
CA LYS A 2 3.07 -87.42 -22.41
C LYS A 2 2.92 -86.43 -21.31
N ILE A 3 3.96 -85.58 -21.12
CA ILE A 3 3.98 -84.40 -20.28
C ILE A 3 3.60 -83.21 -21.18
N LYS A 4 2.59 -82.48 -20.81
CA LYS A 4 2.16 -81.22 -21.49
C LYS A 4 2.77 -80.03 -20.78
N ASP A 5 3.50 -79.26 -21.54
CA ASP A 5 4.03 -77.93 -21.12
C ASP A 5 2.92 -76.88 -21.05
N LEU A 6 2.80 -76.19 -19.90
CA LEU A 6 1.98 -75.01 -19.76
C LEU A 6 2.87 -73.78 -19.83
N PHE A 7 2.83 -73.06 -20.92
CA PHE A 7 3.40 -71.73 -21.05
C PHE A 7 2.53 -70.76 -20.24
N LYS A 8 3.08 -70.15 -19.20
CA LYS A 8 2.51 -68.96 -18.54
C LYS A 8 3.05 -67.73 -19.22
N ASN A 9 2.22 -67.02 -19.98
CA ASN A 9 2.51 -65.70 -20.46
C ASN A 9 2.30 -64.68 -19.32
N SER A 10 3.37 -64.13 -18.78
CA SER A 10 3.33 -62.98 -17.88
C SER A 10 3.32 -61.71 -18.73
N ILE A 11 2.19 -61.06 -18.81
CA ILE A 11 2.06 -59.72 -19.39
C ILE A 11 2.46 -58.73 -18.30
N THR A 12 3.67 -58.16 -18.40
CA THR A 12 4.10 -57.06 -17.55
C THR A 12 3.48 -55.73 -18.11
N ALA A 13 2.44 -55.24 -17.48
CA ALA A 13 1.88 -53.93 -17.80
C ALA A 13 2.83 -52.85 -17.24
N ALA A 14 3.57 -52.19 -18.11
CA ALA A 14 4.33 -50.99 -17.75
C ALA A 14 3.35 -49.82 -17.61
N LEU A 15 3.12 -49.41 -16.36
CA LEU A 15 2.42 -48.14 -16.07
C LEU A 15 3.36 -46.96 -16.39
N VAL A 16 3.14 -46.30 -17.51
CA VAL A 16 3.78 -45.05 -17.84
C VAL A 16 3.10 -43.96 -17.04
N PHE A 17 3.73 -43.49 -15.96
CA PHE A 17 3.34 -42.27 -15.29
C PHE A 17 3.72 -41.05 -16.19
N VAL A 18 2.77 -40.53 -16.92
CA VAL A 18 2.90 -39.22 -17.55
C VAL A 18 2.72 -38.16 -16.46
N SER A 19 3.81 -37.67 -15.91
CA SER A 19 3.78 -36.46 -15.08
C SER A 19 3.41 -35.28 -15.95
N LEU A 20 2.15 -34.89 -15.91
CA LEU A 20 1.71 -33.59 -16.42
C LEU A 20 2.32 -32.51 -15.51
N SER A 21 3.48 -32.00 -15.93
CA SER A 21 4.02 -30.76 -15.37
C SER A 21 3.08 -29.63 -15.82
N THR A 22 2.11 -29.26 -14.98
CA THR A 22 1.40 -28.02 -15.14
C THR A 22 2.43 -26.92 -14.91
N THR A 23 2.91 -26.30 -15.98
CA THR A 23 3.63 -25.02 -15.86
C THR A 23 2.63 -24.04 -15.24
N ALA A 24 2.81 -23.76 -13.96
CA ALA A 24 2.07 -22.68 -13.30
C ALA A 24 2.37 -21.39 -14.10
N MET A 25 1.32 -20.73 -14.57
CA MET A 25 1.52 -19.40 -15.20
C MET A 25 2.13 -18.47 -14.16
N ALA A 26 3.13 -17.69 -14.60
CA ALA A 26 3.75 -16.69 -13.74
C ALA A 26 2.67 -15.72 -13.23
N THR A 27 2.66 -15.48 -11.93
CA THR A 27 1.75 -14.53 -11.29
C THR A 27 2.22 -13.09 -11.50
N ALA A 28 1.35 -12.12 -11.26
CA ALA A 28 1.75 -10.72 -11.25
C ALA A 28 2.85 -10.45 -10.20
N TRP A 29 2.86 -11.20 -9.10
CA TRP A 29 3.91 -11.11 -8.10
C TRP A 29 5.27 -11.60 -8.61
N ASP A 30 5.31 -12.64 -9.42
CA ASP A 30 6.57 -13.13 -10.01
C ASP A 30 7.17 -12.09 -10.95
N ASP A 31 6.36 -11.45 -11.81
CA ASP A 31 6.81 -10.36 -12.68
C ASP A 31 7.24 -9.12 -11.86
N TYR A 32 6.48 -8.75 -10.82
CA TYR A 32 6.83 -7.66 -9.92
C TYR A 32 8.19 -7.90 -9.23
N LYS A 33 8.43 -9.12 -8.71
CA LYS A 33 9.72 -9.49 -8.12
C LYS A 33 10.87 -9.35 -9.12
N GLN A 34 10.67 -9.85 -10.33
CA GLN A 34 11.71 -9.80 -11.36
C GLN A 34 12.11 -8.36 -11.69
N ARG A 35 11.17 -7.41 -11.66
CA ARG A 35 11.40 -6.01 -12.03
C ARG A 35 11.94 -5.15 -10.90
N TYR A 36 11.43 -5.35 -9.69
CA TYR A 36 11.59 -4.39 -8.59
C TYR A 36 12.23 -4.96 -7.32
N LEU A 37 12.30 -6.27 -7.12
CA LEU A 37 12.93 -6.87 -5.95
C LEU A 37 14.40 -7.18 -6.22
N SER A 38 15.30 -6.57 -5.44
CA SER A 38 16.73 -6.89 -5.52
C SER A 38 17.06 -8.26 -4.93
N ALA A 39 18.24 -8.79 -5.28
CA ALA A 39 18.73 -10.03 -4.70
C ALA A 39 18.87 -9.99 -3.17
N GLU A 40 19.12 -8.80 -2.61
CA GLU A 40 19.28 -8.58 -1.17
C GLU A 40 17.97 -8.37 -0.41
N GLY A 41 16.86 -8.05 -1.11
CA GLY A 41 15.53 -7.86 -0.50
C GLY A 41 15.02 -6.42 -0.51
N SER A 42 15.69 -5.49 -1.20
CA SER A 42 15.16 -4.14 -1.36
C SER A 42 14.17 -4.06 -2.53
N ILE A 43 13.04 -3.42 -2.31
CA ILE A 43 12.17 -2.97 -3.39
C ILE A 43 12.74 -1.67 -3.97
N ILE A 44 12.94 -1.63 -5.27
CA ILE A 44 13.61 -0.54 -5.98
C ILE A 44 12.57 0.33 -6.67
N ASP A 45 12.49 1.60 -6.28
CA ASP A 45 11.67 2.59 -6.98
C ASP A 45 12.39 3.05 -8.25
N THR A 46 11.98 2.49 -9.37
CA THR A 46 12.58 2.77 -10.69
C THR A 46 12.21 4.15 -11.24
N GLY A 47 11.16 4.76 -10.74
CA GLY A 47 10.71 6.11 -11.09
C GLY A 47 11.37 7.23 -10.28
N ASN A 48 12.07 6.89 -9.18
CA ASN A 48 12.66 7.85 -8.25
C ASN A 48 14.12 7.52 -7.93
N ASN A 49 15.02 7.76 -8.87
CA ASN A 49 16.46 7.56 -8.72
C ASN A 49 16.88 6.19 -8.14
N ARG A 50 16.03 5.17 -8.34
CA ARG A 50 16.25 3.80 -7.86
C ARG A 50 16.47 3.70 -6.34
N ILE A 51 15.91 4.62 -5.54
CA ILE A 51 15.91 4.51 -4.08
C ILE A 51 15.06 3.32 -3.62
N SER A 52 15.20 2.95 -2.36
CA SER A 52 14.25 2.08 -1.66
C SER A 52 13.66 2.85 -0.49
N HIS A 53 12.37 2.72 -0.26
CA HIS A 53 11.68 3.44 0.81
C HIS A 53 10.66 2.55 1.52
N THR A 54 10.25 2.96 2.72
CA THR A 54 9.36 2.14 3.56
C THR A 54 8.01 1.84 2.91
N GLU A 55 7.50 2.75 2.07
CA GLU A 55 6.30 2.49 1.27
C GLU A 55 6.53 1.25 0.38
N GLY A 56 7.60 1.24 -0.45
CA GLY A 56 7.90 0.13 -1.34
C GLY A 56 8.18 -1.18 -0.60
N GLN A 57 8.93 -1.11 0.50
CA GLN A 57 9.19 -2.28 1.34
C GLN A 57 7.88 -2.84 1.92
N SER A 58 6.98 -1.98 2.38
CA SER A 58 5.68 -2.39 2.91
C SER A 58 4.78 -3.05 1.86
N TYR A 59 4.80 -2.53 0.63
CA TYR A 59 4.06 -3.13 -0.49
C TYR A 59 4.64 -4.50 -0.87
N GLY A 60 5.97 -4.63 -0.93
CA GLY A 60 6.62 -5.92 -1.16
C GLY A 60 6.26 -6.97 -0.10
N LEU A 61 6.20 -6.57 1.18
CA LEU A 61 5.73 -7.43 2.27
C LEU A 61 4.25 -7.80 2.09
N LEU A 62 3.40 -6.86 1.75
CA LEU A 62 1.97 -7.09 1.53
C LEU A 62 1.71 -8.05 0.36
N PHE A 63 2.40 -7.87 -0.76
CA PHE A 63 2.25 -8.73 -1.94
C PHE A 63 2.77 -10.14 -1.66
N SER A 64 3.96 -10.28 -1.03
CA SER A 64 4.47 -11.59 -0.65
C SER A 64 3.54 -12.33 0.32
N LEU A 65 2.90 -11.62 1.26
CA LEU A 65 1.89 -12.19 2.14
C LEU A 65 0.65 -12.65 1.37
N TYR A 66 0.15 -11.85 0.42
CA TYR A 66 -1.01 -12.20 -0.39
C TYR A 66 -0.77 -13.45 -1.23
N TYR A 67 0.38 -13.53 -1.90
CA TYR A 67 0.78 -14.66 -2.76
C TYR A 67 1.40 -15.84 -1.98
N ASP A 68 1.40 -15.79 -0.64
CA ASP A 68 1.92 -16.85 0.23
C ASP A 68 3.42 -17.14 0.07
N ASP A 69 4.20 -16.14 -0.31
CA ASP A 69 5.65 -16.22 -0.55
C ASP A 69 6.43 -15.81 0.70
N GLN A 70 6.60 -16.76 1.63
CA GLN A 70 7.32 -16.56 2.89
C GLN A 70 8.80 -16.26 2.69
N GLU A 71 9.42 -16.80 1.63
CA GLU A 71 10.83 -16.57 1.34
C GLU A 71 11.06 -15.10 0.98
N SER A 72 10.31 -14.57 0.02
CA SER A 72 10.40 -13.15 -0.36
C SER A 72 10.02 -12.24 0.81
N PHE A 73 8.99 -12.59 1.58
CA PHE A 73 8.61 -11.85 2.78
C PHE A 73 9.77 -11.70 3.76
N SER A 74 10.41 -12.83 4.12
CA SER A 74 11.54 -12.84 5.05
C SER A 74 12.73 -12.05 4.51
N LYS A 75 13.02 -12.18 3.21
CA LYS A 75 14.10 -11.45 2.55
C LYS A 75 13.87 -9.95 2.59
N ILE A 76 12.67 -9.49 2.24
CA ILE A 76 12.29 -8.07 2.25
C ILE A 76 12.35 -7.52 3.68
N LEU A 77 11.77 -8.23 4.66
CA LEU A 77 11.78 -7.80 6.05
C LEU A 77 13.20 -7.69 6.61
N ASN A 78 14.06 -8.69 6.37
CA ASN A 78 15.45 -8.68 6.84
C ASN A 78 16.23 -7.49 6.26
N TRP A 79 16.04 -7.18 4.98
CA TRP A 79 16.67 -6.01 4.37
C TRP A 79 16.17 -4.71 4.99
N THR A 80 14.85 -4.60 5.19
CA THR A 80 14.19 -3.43 5.78
C THR A 80 14.70 -3.19 7.20
N ASP A 81 14.76 -4.24 8.01
CA ASP A 81 15.27 -4.16 9.39
C ASP A 81 16.72 -3.73 9.45
N LYS A 82 17.55 -4.31 8.59
CA LYS A 82 18.98 -4.03 8.57
C LYS A 82 19.30 -2.60 8.14
N ASN A 83 18.56 -2.07 7.17
CA ASN A 83 18.96 -0.84 6.48
C ASN A 83 18.13 0.39 6.88
N LEU A 84 16.88 0.19 7.36
CA LEU A 84 15.95 1.30 7.64
C LEU A 84 15.52 1.37 9.11
N TYR A 85 15.64 0.30 9.91
CA TYR A 85 15.14 0.35 11.28
C TYR A 85 15.99 1.25 12.18
N ASN A 86 15.36 2.30 12.70
CA ASN A 86 15.96 3.20 13.69
C ASN A 86 15.64 2.67 15.10
N GLN A 87 16.63 2.04 15.74
CA GLN A 87 16.47 1.44 17.07
C GLN A 87 16.10 2.46 18.15
N GLU A 88 16.64 3.69 18.05
CA GLU A 88 16.37 4.75 19.01
C GLU A 88 14.90 5.20 18.98
N LYS A 89 14.34 5.35 17.78
CA LYS A 89 12.96 5.81 17.58
C LYS A 89 11.94 4.66 17.57
N GLY A 90 12.39 3.44 17.28
CA GLY A 90 11.51 2.28 17.12
C GLY A 90 10.64 2.33 15.86
N LEU A 91 11.01 3.14 14.87
CA LEU A 91 10.36 3.35 13.58
C LEU A 91 11.36 3.11 12.45
N TYR A 92 10.89 3.09 11.22
CA TYR A 92 11.75 2.95 10.05
C TYR A 92 12.08 4.31 9.44
N ILE A 93 13.34 4.55 9.11
CA ILE A 93 13.80 5.68 8.30
C ILE A 93 13.13 5.55 6.92
N TRP A 94 12.54 6.64 6.42
CA TRP A 94 11.64 6.58 5.27
C TRP A 94 12.30 6.10 3.98
N ALA A 95 13.62 6.39 3.74
CA ALA A 95 14.29 6.06 2.48
C ALA A 95 15.75 5.64 2.65
N TYR A 96 16.19 4.75 1.75
CA TYR A 96 17.55 4.35 1.50
C TYR A 96 17.98 4.80 0.09
N LYS A 97 18.86 5.78 0.02
CA LYS A 97 19.35 6.40 -1.22
C LYS A 97 20.68 5.79 -1.62
N ARG A 98 20.63 4.66 -2.28
CA ARG A 98 21.79 3.78 -2.61
C ARG A 98 22.96 4.44 -3.33
N HIS A 99 22.74 5.59 -3.95
CA HIS A 99 23.77 6.32 -4.72
C HIS A 99 24.41 7.46 -3.92
N GLU A 100 23.96 7.70 -2.70
CA GLU A 100 24.54 8.69 -1.79
C GLU A 100 25.63 8.07 -0.91
N ASN A 101 26.63 8.86 -0.46
CA ASN A 101 27.69 8.40 0.43
C ASN A 101 27.14 7.96 1.80
N ASP A 102 26.12 8.65 2.32
CA ASP A 102 25.30 8.20 3.44
C ASP A 102 23.89 7.90 2.90
N PRO A 103 23.51 6.64 2.74
CA PRO A 103 22.23 6.27 2.15
C PRO A 103 21.01 6.68 2.96
N VAL A 104 21.17 7.04 4.24
CA VAL A 104 20.07 7.34 5.18
C VAL A 104 20.26 8.72 5.82
N THR A 105 20.61 9.73 5.03
CA THR A 105 20.85 11.10 5.47
C THR A 105 19.67 11.75 6.17
N ASP A 106 18.45 11.55 5.66
CA ASP A 106 17.22 11.98 6.31
C ASP A 106 16.74 10.87 7.27
N LYS A 107 16.86 11.14 8.57
CA LYS A 107 16.50 10.19 9.64
C LYS A 107 15.02 10.18 10.01
N ASN A 108 14.17 10.96 9.30
CA ASN A 108 12.74 10.97 9.55
C ASN A 108 12.09 9.63 9.12
N ASN A 109 10.92 9.34 9.64
CA ASN A 109 10.09 8.23 9.18
C ASN A 109 9.02 8.71 8.21
N ALA A 110 8.37 7.77 7.52
CA ALA A 110 7.11 7.97 6.83
C ALA A 110 6.07 7.02 7.43
N THR A 111 5.02 7.61 8.01
CA THR A 111 4.07 6.87 8.85
C THR A 111 3.23 5.86 8.07
N ASP A 112 2.98 6.09 6.79
CA ASP A 112 2.30 5.13 5.91
C ASP A 112 3.08 3.81 5.80
N GLY A 113 4.40 3.90 5.59
CA GLY A 113 5.28 2.73 5.56
C GLY A 113 5.30 1.99 6.88
N ASP A 114 5.47 2.72 8.01
CA ASP A 114 5.46 2.11 9.35
C ASP A 114 4.12 1.42 9.65
N LEU A 115 2.99 2.07 9.37
CA LEU A 115 1.65 1.54 9.62
C LEU A 115 1.38 0.28 8.76
N MET A 116 1.72 0.33 7.47
CA MET A 116 1.54 -0.80 6.57
C MET A 116 2.43 -1.98 7.01
N ILE A 117 3.71 -1.75 7.33
CA ILE A 117 4.62 -2.81 7.83
C ILE A 117 4.05 -3.45 9.10
N ALA A 118 3.57 -2.63 10.05
CA ALA A 118 3.01 -3.13 11.30
C ALA A 118 1.78 -4.03 11.06
N TRP A 119 0.86 -3.58 10.23
CA TRP A 119 -0.34 -4.34 9.87
C TRP A 119 0.00 -5.65 9.16
N VAL A 120 0.86 -5.60 8.15
CA VAL A 120 1.26 -6.77 7.36
C VAL A 120 1.98 -7.81 8.21
N LEU A 121 2.83 -7.37 9.17
CA LEU A 121 3.48 -8.27 10.13
C LEU A 121 2.46 -8.99 11.03
N ILE A 122 1.40 -8.30 11.46
CA ILE A 122 0.32 -8.92 12.26
C ILE A 122 -0.43 -9.96 11.42
N GLU A 123 -0.80 -9.61 10.20
CA GLU A 123 -1.50 -10.54 9.31
C GLU A 123 -0.63 -11.75 8.91
N ALA A 124 0.67 -11.53 8.67
CA ALA A 124 1.64 -12.61 8.44
C ALA A 124 1.79 -13.52 9.66
N GLY A 125 1.86 -12.92 10.84
CA GLY A 125 1.89 -13.66 12.11
C GLY A 125 0.67 -14.54 12.33
N LYS A 126 -0.52 -14.10 11.87
CA LYS A 126 -1.75 -14.91 11.89
C LYS A 126 -1.71 -16.00 10.83
N LYS A 127 -1.46 -15.63 9.57
CA LYS A 127 -1.51 -16.54 8.42
C LYS A 127 -0.52 -17.69 8.55
N TRP A 128 0.71 -17.39 8.96
CA TRP A 128 1.81 -18.35 9.05
C TRP A 128 2.09 -18.86 10.47
N ASN A 129 1.21 -18.55 11.43
CA ASN A 129 1.34 -18.92 12.85
C ASN A 129 2.74 -18.55 13.41
N ASN A 130 3.23 -17.35 13.05
CA ASN A 130 4.55 -16.85 13.46
C ASN A 130 4.40 -15.78 14.55
N PRO A 131 4.67 -16.13 15.83
CA PRO A 131 4.51 -15.19 16.95
C PRO A 131 5.49 -14.03 16.91
N GLU A 132 6.69 -14.20 16.31
CA GLU A 132 7.69 -13.14 16.23
C GLU A 132 7.26 -12.03 15.26
N TYR A 133 6.64 -12.37 14.13
CA TYR A 133 6.07 -11.37 13.24
C TYR A 133 4.97 -10.56 13.95
N ARG A 134 4.06 -11.26 14.63
CA ARG A 134 2.99 -10.60 15.38
C ARG A 134 3.55 -9.66 16.45
N LYS A 135 4.46 -10.13 17.28
CA LYS A 135 5.10 -9.34 18.35
C LYS A 135 5.83 -8.11 17.80
N LYS A 136 6.51 -8.25 16.65
CA LYS A 136 7.19 -7.14 15.99
C LYS A 136 6.19 -6.09 15.47
N GLY A 137 5.11 -6.53 14.83
CA GLY A 137 4.02 -5.64 14.38
C GLY A 137 3.37 -4.91 15.55
N GLU A 138 3.04 -5.59 16.64
CA GLU A 138 2.46 -5.01 17.86
C GLU A 138 3.39 -3.96 18.50
N LYS A 139 4.70 -4.25 18.55
CA LYS A 139 5.70 -3.29 19.04
C LYS A 139 5.72 -2.02 18.20
N LEU A 140 5.73 -2.16 16.87
CA LEU A 140 5.72 -1.03 15.95
C LEU A 140 4.42 -0.21 16.08
N LEU A 141 3.25 -0.87 16.19
CA LEU A 141 1.97 -0.20 16.46
C LEU A 141 1.98 0.59 17.76
N SER A 142 2.59 0.05 18.81
CA SER A 142 2.71 0.76 20.09
C SER A 142 3.51 2.05 19.95
N VAL A 143 4.61 2.03 19.17
CA VAL A 143 5.39 3.24 18.89
C VAL A 143 4.57 4.23 18.08
N ILE A 144 3.95 3.81 16.96
CA ILE A 144 3.10 4.68 16.13
C ILE A 144 2.01 5.35 16.99
N GLN A 145 1.32 4.56 17.82
CA GLN A 145 0.24 5.04 18.68
C GLN A 145 0.71 6.10 19.67
N ASN A 146 1.91 5.95 20.22
CA ASN A 146 2.42 6.82 21.28
C ASN A 146 3.16 8.07 20.75
N THR A 147 3.64 8.02 19.50
CA THR A 147 4.50 9.11 18.97
C THR A 147 3.89 9.81 17.74
N LEU A 148 3.09 9.13 16.95
CA LEU A 148 2.58 9.64 15.67
C LEU A 148 1.07 9.92 15.67
N ILE A 149 0.31 9.43 16.68
CA ILE A 149 -1.09 9.80 16.86
C ILE A 149 -1.17 10.85 17.95
N VAL A 150 -1.42 12.09 17.55
CA VAL A 150 -1.53 13.25 18.45
C VAL A 150 -2.96 13.75 18.54
N THR A 151 -3.28 14.48 19.60
CA THR A 151 -4.52 15.24 19.68
C THR A 151 -4.23 16.70 19.31
N PHE A 152 -4.83 17.17 18.22
CA PHE A 152 -4.73 18.55 17.77
C PHE A 152 -6.12 19.13 17.51
N ALA A 153 -6.39 20.35 17.95
CA ALA A 153 -7.73 20.97 17.89
C ALA A 153 -8.86 20.03 18.38
N LYS A 154 -8.60 19.25 19.44
CA LYS A 154 -9.50 18.22 20.03
C LYS A 154 -9.80 17.03 19.10
N ARG A 155 -9.03 16.84 18.05
CA ARG A 155 -9.17 15.78 17.06
C ARG A 155 -7.96 14.83 17.10
N PRO A 156 -8.12 13.51 17.02
CA PRO A 156 -6.99 12.60 16.83
C PRO A 156 -6.44 12.73 15.41
N VAL A 157 -5.14 12.95 15.27
CA VAL A 157 -4.47 13.19 14.00
C VAL A 157 -3.28 12.25 13.86
N LEU A 158 -3.09 11.68 12.69
CA LEU A 158 -1.92 10.91 12.31
C LEU A 158 -0.87 11.83 11.70
N LEU A 159 0.28 11.96 12.36
CA LEU A 159 1.41 12.70 11.81
C LEU A 159 2.04 11.91 10.64
N PRO A 160 2.38 12.56 9.52
CA PRO A 160 3.08 11.91 8.41
C PRO A 160 4.49 11.41 8.77
N GLY A 161 5.10 11.99 9.79
CA GLY A 161 6.41 11.63 10.33
C GLY A 161 6.68 12.37 11.63
N LEU A 162 7.79 12.03 12.29
CA LEU A 162 8.17 12.62 13.60
C LEU A 162 8.54 14.09 13.50
N VAL A 163 9.08 14.53 12.37
CA VAL A 163 9.68 15.86 12.22
C VAL A 163 8.95 16.65 11.14
N SER A 164 8.78 17.96 11.36
CA SER A 164 8.30 18.96 10.38
C SER A 164 6.78 19.01 10.10
N PHE A 165 5.96 18.18 10.73
CA PHE A 165 4.52 18.12 10.43
C PHE A 165 3.64 18.74 11.55
N LEU A 166 4.13 18.82 12.78
CA LEU A 166 3.42 19.43 13.90
C LEU A 166 4.09 20.75 14.27
N GLU A 167 3.33 21.83 14.20
CA GLU A 167 3.70 23.19 14.62
C GLU A 167 2.78 23.66 15.76
N ASN A 168 3.13 24.75 16.44
CA ASN A 168 2.31 25.27 17.55
C ASN A 168 0.88 25.64 17.13
N SER A 169 0.69 26.13 15.89
CA SER A 169 -0.59 26.65 15.42
C SER A 169 -1.28 25.78 14.37
N LYS A 170 -0.59 24.81 13.81
CA LYS A 170 -1.12 23.97 12.73
C LYS A 170 -0.44 22.61 12.66
N VAL A 171 -1.14 21.61 12.12
CA VAL A 171 -0.59 20.32 11.77
C VAL A 171 -0.79 20.06 10.29
N THR A 172 0.27 19.58 9.62
CA THR A 172 0.23 19.17 8.22
C THR A 172 -0.03 17.66 8.14
N ILE A 173 -0.95 17.25 7.29
CA ILE A 173 -1.45 15.89 7.20
C ILE A 173 -1.36 15.43 5.74
N ASN A 174 -0.94 14.20 5.52
CA ASN A 174 -1.10 13.51 4.24
C ASN A 174 -2.32 12.59 4.33
N PRO A 175 -3.42 12.85 3.63
CA PRO A 175 -4.62 12.02 3.68
C PRO A 175 -4.42 10.57 3.23
N SER A 176 -3.47 10.31 2.34
CA SER A 176 -3.17 8.95 1.85
C SER A 176 -2.47 8.07 2.90
N TYR A 177 -1.99 8.65 4.00
CA TYR A 177 -1.39 7.91 5.10
C TYR A 177 -2.43 7.27 6.03
N TYR A 178 -3.71 7.67 5.89
CA TYR A 178 -4.83 6.98 6.52
C TYR A 178 -5.18 5.73 5.70
N ILE A 179 -4.40 4.67 5.88
CA ILE A 179 -4.59 3.40 5.17
C ILE A 179 -5.77 2.66 5.83
N TYR A 180 -6.99 2.96 5.40
CA TYR A 180 -8.22 2.49 6.04
C TYR A 180 -8.29 0.97 6.25
N PRO A 181 -7.90 0.10 5.30
CA PRO A 181 -7.86 -1.34 5.55
C PRO A 181 -6.87 -1.73 6.65
N ALA A 182 -5.72 -1.06 6.74
CA ALA A 182 -4.74 -1.29 7.81
C ALA A 182 -5.29 -0.82 9.17
N LEU A 183 -5.85 0.39 9.24
CA LEU A 183 -6.45 0.93 10.47
C LEU A 183 -7.57 0.02 10.99
N ASN A 184 -8.41 -0.50 10.11
CA ASN A 184 -9.48 -1.43 10.46
C ASN A 184 -8.92 -2.79 10.91
N GLY A 185 -7.94 -3.35 10.19
CA GLY A 185 -7.26 -4.59 10.57
C GLY A 185 -6.59 -4.51 11.95
N VAL A 186 -5.89 -3.40 12.21
CA VAL A 186 -5.26 -3.10 13.51
C VAL A 186 -6.30 -2.94 14.61
N ASN A 187 -7.41 -2.22 14.35
CA ASN A 187 -8.49 -2.07 15.32
C ASN A 187 -9.08 -3.43 15.70
N LYS A 188 -9.35 -4.30 14.74
CA LYS A 188 -9.83 -5.67 14.97
C LYS A 188 -8.83 -6.53 15.75
N HIS A 189 -7.55 -6.36 15.53
CA HIS A 189 -6.50 -7.11 16.22
C HIS A 189 -6.32 -6.63 17.67
N THR A 190 -6.25 -5.31 17.88
CA THR A 190 -5.93 -4.73 19.20
C THR A 190 -7.15 -4.49 20.09
N TYR A 191 -8.34 -4.48 19.50
CA TYR A 191 -9.62 -4.08 20.17
C TYR A 191 -9.56 -2.67 20.79
N GLN A 192 -8.67 -1.80 20.28
CA GLN A 192 -8.50 -0.44 20.82
C GLN A 192 -9.28 0.58 19.98
N LYS A 193 -10.33 1.15 20.57
CA LYS A 193 -11.21 2.16 19.94
C LYS A 193 -10.47 3.32 19.27
N LYS A 194 -9.26 3.62 19.71
CA LYS A 194 -8.41 4.70 19.19
C LYS A 194 -8.13 4.56 17.69
N TRP A 195 -7.90 3.34 17.19
CA TRP A 195 -7.67 3.10 15.78
C TRP A 195 -8.91 3.36 14.92
N LYS A 196 -10.08 2.94 15.43
CA LYS A 196 -11.35 3.28 14.78
C LYS A 196 -11.60 4.79 14.78
N GLN A 197 -11.39 5.45 15.93
CA GLN A 197 -11.53 6.91 16.01
C GLN A 197 -10.62 7.64 15.03
N LEU A 198 -9.38 7.16 14.85
CA LEU A 198 -8.45 7.72 13.90
C LEU A 198 -8.93 7.54 12.45
N SER A 199 -9.43 6.35 12.09
CA SER A 199 -10.01 6.06 10.80
C SER A 199 -11.21 6.97 10.50
N ASP A 200 -12.17 7.04 11.43
CA ASP A 200 -13.37 7.89 11.31
C ASP A 200 -12.97 9.38 11.17
N GLU A 201 -11.93 9.80 11.88
CA GLU A 201 -11.45 11.17 11.82
C GLU A 201 -10.74 11.48 10.50
N GLY A 202 -9.99 10.54 9.94
CA GLY A 202 -9.39 10.68 8.61
C GLY A 202 -10.45 10.95 7.54
N LYS A 203 -11.58 10.24 7.57
CA LYS A 203 -12.72 10.46 6.66
C LYS A 203 -13.33 11.86 6.82
N LYS A 204 -13.48 12.33 8.06
CA LYS A 204 -13.97 13.70 8.32
C LYS A 204 -12.98 14.76 7.84
N LEU A 205 -11.68 14.53 7.99
CA LEU A 205 -10.65 15.48 7.54
C LEU A 205 -10.70 15.68 6.04
N ILE A 206 -10.79 14.62 5.23
CA ILE A 206 -10.81 14.74 3.77
C ILE A 206 -12.08 15.39 3.23
N THR A 207 -13.20 15.25 3.93
CA THR A 207 -14.48 15.89 3.55
C THR A 207 -14.54 17.34 4.02
N ALA A 208 -13.84 17.71 5.10
CA ALA A 208 -13.87 19.05 5.69
C ALA A 208 -12.95 20.08 5.02
N VAL A 209 -12.16 19.69 4.01
CA VAL A 209 -11.21 20.62 3.36
C VAL A 209 -11.96 21.76 2.68
N GLU A 210 -11.68 22.99 3.12
CA GLU A 210 -12.27 24.21 2.58
C GLU A 210 -11.47 24.76 1.39
N ASP A 211 -12.04 25.76 0.71
CA ASP A 211 -11.39 26.58 -0.32
C ASP A 211 -10.89 25.78 -1.55
N ARG A 212 -11.62 24.70 -1.92
CA ARG A 212 -11.37 23.92 -3.12
C ARG A 212 -12.37 24.21 -4.23
N LYS A 213 -11.88 24.45 -5.44
CA LYS A 213 -12.69 24.48 -6.65
C LYS A 213 -13.04 23.07 -7.14
N VAL A 214 -12.08 22.15 -6.98
CA VAL A 214 -12.26 20.73 -7.31
C VAL A 214 -12.35 19.94 -5.99
N PRO A 215 -13.51 19.30 -5.68
CA PRO A 215 -13.81 18.79 -4.35
C PRO A 215 -13.19 17.41 -4.02
N ILE A 216 -12.21 16.94 -4.81
CA ILE A 216 -11.44 15.73 -4.49
C ILE A 216 -10.33 16.03 -3.47
N THR A 217 -9.84 14.99 -2.80
CA THR A 217 -8.84 15.12 -1.74
C THR A 217 -7.50 15.61 -2.29
N PRO A 218 -6.88 16.68 -1.74
CA PRO A 218 -5.52 17.07 -2.11
C PRO A 218 -4.47 16.13 -1.49
N ASP A 219 -3.24 16.16 -2.02
CA ASP A 219 -2.12 15.36 -1.49
C ASP A 219 -1.79 15.74 -0.04
N TRP A 220 -1.89 17.03 0.29
CA TRP A 220 -1.55 17.55 1.59
C TRP A 220 -2.59 18.55 2.09
N ILE A 221 -3.00 18.40 3.34
CA ILE A 221 -3.92 19.31 4.04
C ILE A 221 -3.31 19.83 5.32
N THR A 222 -3.88 20.92 5.81
CA THR A 222 -3.54 21.53 7.09
C THR A 222 -4.77 21.62 7.97
N LEU A 223 -4.61 21.27 9.24
CA LEU A 223 -5.60 21.52 10.30
C LEU A 223 -5.02 22.59 11.25
N ASP A 224 -5.75 23.69 11.47
CA ASP A 224 -5.37 24.75 12.41
C ASP A 224 -5.99 24.53 13.81
N LEU A 225 -5.58 25.38 14.77
CA LEU A 225 -6.08 25.34 16.15
C LEU A 225 -7.57 25.61 16.29
N ASN A 226 -8.19 26.30 15.31
CA ASN A 226 -9.62 26.60 15.28
C ASN A 226 -10.43 25.42 14.74
N GLY A 227 -9.76 24.35 14.26
CA GLY A 227 -10.39 23.19 13.65
C GLY A 227 -10.68 23.35 12.16
N LYS A 228 -10.21 24.44 11.52
CA LYS A 228 -10.32 24.66 10.07
C LYS A 228 -9.37 23.70 9.33
N VAL A 229 -9.88 23.04 8.28
CA VAL A 229 -9.10 22.16 7.40
C VAL A 229 -9.01 22.82 6.03
N TYR A 230 -7.80 22.96 5.51
CA TYR A 230 -7.55 23.59 4.22
C TYR A 230 -6.39 22.94 3.48
N VAL A 231 -6.24 23.25 2.18
CA VAL A 231 -5.12 22.75 1.37
C VAL A 231 -3.80 23.27 1.93
N SER A 232 -2.82 22.39 2.10
CA SER A 232 -1.54 22.80 2.67
C SER A 232 -0.81 23.81 1.79
N ASP A 233 -0.22 24.82 2.43
CA ASP A 233 0.62 25.86 1.80
C ASP A 233 2.09 25.44 1.62
N LYS A 234 2.47 24.27 2.16
CA LYS A 234 3.86 23.75 2.09
C LYS A 234 4.18 23.04 0.78
N TRP A 235 3.16 22.62 0.04
CA TRP A 235 3.28 21.87 -1.23
C TRP A 235 2.30 22.42 -2.26
N PRO A 236 2.50 22.10 -3.56
CA PRO A 236 1.50 22.45 -4.58
C PRO A 236 0.11 21.95 -4.21
N ALA A 237 -0.91 22.75 -4.48
CA ALA A 237 -2.31 22.48 -4.16
C ALA A 237 -2.91 21.38 -5.06
N ARG A 238 -2.27 20.24 -5.13
CA ARG A 238 -2.60 19.17 -6.07
C ARG A 238 -3.34 18.01 -5.40
N SER A 239 -4.24 17.41 -6.16
CA SER A 239 -4.66 16.03 -6.01
C SER A 239 -3.90 15.22 -7.05
N SER A 240 -2.92 14.43 -6.63
CA SER A 240 -1.98 13.77 -7.52
C SER A 240 -1.57 12.37 -7.03
N TYR A 241 -0.30 12.07 -7.06
CA TYR A 241 0.24 10.72 -6.78
C TYR A 241 0.06 10.26 -5.32
N ASP A 242 -0.02 11.16 -4.35
CA ASP A 242 -0.40 10.78 -2.98
C ASP A 242 -1.92 10.55 -2.88
N ALA A 243 -2.69 11.55 -3.29
CA ALA A 243 -4.14 11.57 -3.12
C ALA A 243 -4.87 10.45 -3.84
N ILE A 244 -4.32 9.92 -4.94
CA ILE A 244 -4.92 8.79 -5.68
C ILE A 244 -5.08 7.53 -4.81
N ARG A 245 -4.27 7.37 -3.76
CA ARG A 245 -4.39 6.25 -2.82
C ARG A 245 -5.57 6.41 -1.85
N VAL A 246 -6.09 7.62 -1.68
CA VAL A 246 -7.26 7.85 -0.80
C VAL A 246 -8.49 7.08 -1.28
N PRO A 247 -8.98 7.25 -2.52
CA PRO A 247 -10.13 6.48 -2.99
C PRO A 247 -9.84 4.99 -3.11
N LEU A 248 -8.59 4.57 -3.37
CA LEU A 248 -8.18 3.18 -3.34
C LEU A 248 -8.40 2.56 -1.96
N TYR A 249 -7.92 3.20 -0.89
CA TYR A 249 -8.03 2.69 0.47
C TYR A 249 -9.46 2.80 1.04
N LEU A 250 -10.22 3.82 0.65
CA LEU A 250 -11.64 3.91 0.97
C LEU A 250 -12.42 2.73 0.38
N TYR A 251 -12.23 2.46 -0.92
CA TYR A 251 -12.87 1.33 -1.60
C TYR A 251 -12.47 -0.02 -0.97
N TRP A 252 -11.20 -0.17 -0.62
CA TRP A 252 -10.70 -1.41 -0.02
C TRP A 252 -11.34 -1.71 1.33
N GLU A 253 -11.62 -0.68 2.12
CA GLU A 253 -12.34 -0.82 3.39
C GLU A 253 -13.83 -1.04 3.16
N ASP A 254 -14.45 -0.19 2.32
CA ASP A 254 -15.87 -0.21 1.99
C ASP A 254 -16.10 0.36 0.57
N GLU A 255 -16.47 -0.49 -0.37
CA GLU A 255 -16.75 -0.11 -1.76
C GLU A 255 -17.92 0.89 -1.91
N ASN A 256 -18.76 1.00 -0.87
CA ASN A 256 -19.90 1.92 -0.78
C ASN A 256 -19.60 3.16 0.08
N ALA A 257 -18.34 3.39 0.48
CA ALA A 257 -17.98 4.55 1.30
C ALA A 257 -18.48 5.85 0.66
N PRO A 258 -19.23 6.69 1.40
CA PRO A 258 -19.80 7.93 0.85
C PRO A 258 -18.73 8.92 0.38
N GLU A 259 -17.54 8.86 0.95
CA GLU A 259 -16.39 9.69 0.59
C GLU A 259 -15.87 9.43 -0.84
N LEU A 260 -16.27 8.31 -1.46
CA LEU A 260 -15.98 8.01 -2.87
C LEU A 260 -16.79 8.85 -3.86
N ALA A 261 -17.88 9.51 -3.42
CA ALA A 261 -18.80 10.19 -4.31
C ALA A 261 -18.13 11.28 -5.17
N GLU A 262 -17.30 12.13 -4.57
CA GLU A 262 -16.61 13.21 -5.30
C GLU A 262 -15.53 12.66 -6.26
N TRP A 263 -14.88 11.56 -5.91
CA TRP A 263 -13.96 10.87 -6.82
C TRP A 263 -14.69 10.25 -8.00
N LYS A 264 -15.83 9.59 -7.77
CA LYS A 264 -16.68 9.03 -8.85
C LYS A 264 -17.15 10.15 -9.79
N LYS A 265 -17.59 11.28 -9.24
CA LYS A 265 -18.00 12.46 -10.02
C LYS A 265 -16.84 13.03 -10.84
N TRP A 266 -15.65 13.17 -10.24
CA TRP A 266 -14.45 13.64 -10.93
C TRP A 266 -14.07 12.71 -12.10
N PHE A 267 -13.98 11.42 -11.84
CA PHE A 267 -13.63 10.43 -12.87
C PHE A 267 -14.67 10.33 -13.98
N SER A 268 -15.95 10.50 -13.68
CA SER A 268 -17.03 10.52 -14.68
C SER A 268 -16.98 11.73 -15.62
N SER A 269 -16.22 12.77 -15.27
CA SER A 269 -16.06 13.97 -16.10
C SER A 269 -15.10 13.74 -17.29
N PHE A 270 -14.47 12.59 -17.38
CA PHE A 270 -13.46 12.26 -18.39
C PHE A 270 -13.64 10.83 -18.91
N SER A 271 -13.27 10.59 -20.17
CA SER A 271 -13.00 9.24 -20.64
C SER A 271 -11.71 8.70 -19.94
N ALA A 272 -11.52 7.39 -19.91
CA ALA A 272 -10.38 6.78 -19.24
C ALA A 272 -9.04 7.30 -19.80
N ASP A 273 -8.94 7.40 -21.12
CA ASP A 273 -7.75 7.82 -21.85
C ASP A 273 -7.50 9.34 -21.83
N SER A 274 -8.44 10.13 -21.31
CA SER A 274 -8.33 11.60 -21.19
C SER A 274 -8.36 12.10 -19.75
N THR A 275 -8.38 11.20 -18.75
CA THR A 275 -8.35 11.60 -17.34
C THR A 275 -6.98 12.20 -17.01
N PRO A 276 -6.90 13.46 -16.54
CA PRO A 276 -5.63 14.12 -16.24
C PRO A 276 -4.94 13.44 -15.05
N ALA A 277 -3.60 13.33 -15.11
CA ALA A 277 -2.81 12.66 -14.07
C ALA A 277 -2.91 13.35 -12.70
N TYR A 278 -3.09 14.65 -12.67
CA TYR A 278 -3.36 15.44 -11.46
C TYR A 278 -4.22 16.67 -11.79
N VAL A 279 -4.72 17.30 -10.74
CA VAL A 279 -5.38 18.60 -10.81
C VAL A 279 -4.95 19.46 -9.62
N ASP A 280 -4.73 20.74 -9.86
CA ASP A 280 -4.65 21.74 -8.80
C ASP A 280 -6.07 21.99 -8.27
N VAL A 281 -6.31 21.66 -7.00
CA VAL A 281 -7.67 21.67 -6.44
C VAL A 281 -8.20 23.06 -6.16
N ILE A 282 -7.33 24.08 -6.07
CA ILE A 282 -7.70 25.49 -5.86
C ILE A 282 -8.00 26.16 -7.20
N SER A 283 -7.09 26.12 -8.15
CA SER A 283 -7.26 26.78 -9.46
C SER A 283 -8.14 25.97 -10.42
N GLY A 284 -8.13 24.65 -10.31
CA GLY A 284 -8.74 23.70 -11.25
C GLY A 284 -7.87 23.44 -12.47
N GLU A 285 -6.61 23.89 -12.48
CA GLU A 285 -5.64 23.58 -13.53
C GLU A 285 -5.32 22.10 -13.54
N LYS A 286 -5.37 21.49 -14.72
CA LYS A 286 -5.14 20.05 -14.89
C LYS A 286 -3.75 19.80 -15.47
N ALA A 287 -3.21 18.61 -15.20
CA ALA A 287 -2.01 18.13 -15.88
C ALA A 287 -2.20 18.18 -17.40
N ASN A 288 -1.11 18.46 -18.10
CA ASN A 288 -1.06 18.42 -19.56
C ASN A 288 -0.80 17.00 -20.12
N TYR A 289 -0.86 15.99 -19.24
CA TYR A 289 -0.76 14.59 -19.56
C TYR A 289 -1.76 13.76 -18.74
N ASN A 290 -2.09 12.58 -19.25
CA ASN A 290 -3.14 11.73 -18.71
C ASN A 290 -2.61 10.74 -17.68
N MET A 291 -3.53 10.12 -16.95
CA MET A 291 -3.21 9.07 -15.99
C MET A 291 -2.45 7.93 -16.64
N SER A 292 -1.42 7.45 -15.95
CA SER A 292 -0.69 6.23 -16.28
C SER A 292 -1.48 4.98 -15.85
N SER A 293 -0.97 3.81 -16.23
CA SER A 293 -1.62 2.50 -16.00
C SER A 293 -2.06 2.27 -14.55
N GLY A 294 -1.18 2.53 -13.59
CA GLY A 294 -1.49 2.36 -12.16
C GLY A 294 -2.63 3.26 -11.67
N LEU A 295 -2.59 4.55 -12.05
CA LEU A 295 -3.63 5.51 -11.71
C LEU A 295 -4.97 5.13 -12.37
N LEU A 296 -4.93 4.69 -13.63
CA LEU A 296 -6.12 4.22 -14.36
C LEU A 296 -6.74 2.97 -13.73
N ASN A 297 -5.94 2.08 -13.16
CA ASN A 297 -6.47 0.92 -12.45
C ASN A 297 -7.23 1.33 -11.18
N VAL A 298 -6.72 2.33 -10.43
CA VAL A 298 -7.47 2.90 -9.29
C VAL A 298 -8.77 3.54 -9.76
N ARG A 299 -8.75 4.30 -10.87
CA ARG A 299 -9.97 4.87 -11.47
C ARG A 299 -10.98 3.78 -11.81
N LYS A 300 -10.57 2.70 -12.48
CA LYS A 300 -11.45 1.55 -12.80
C LYS A 300 -12.10 0.97 -11.55
N LEU A 301 -11.31 0.73 -10.50
CA LEU A 301 -11.82 0.22 -9.23
C LEU A 301 -12.91 1.12 -8.66
N VAL A 302 -12.63 2.42 -8.54
CA VAL A 302 -13.56 3.41 -7.96
C VAL A 302 -14.83 3.56 -8.79
N MET A 303 -14.73 3.40 -10.11
CA MET A 303 -15.86 3.43 -11.03
C MET A 303 -16.67 2.13 -11.06
N GLY A 304 -16.29 1.11 -10.30
CA GLY A 304 -16.96 -0.18 -10.23
C GLY A 304 -16.71 -1.07 -11.45
N GLU A 305 -15.66 -0.80 -12.21
CA GLU A 305 -15.24 -1.63 -13.34
C GLU A 305 -14.50 -2.89 -12.84
N THR A 306 -14.55 -3.97 -13.62
CA THR A 306 -13.83 -5.19 -13.30
C THR A 306 -12.32 -4.97 -13.33
N VAL A 307 -11.63 -5.40 -12.25
CA VAL A 307 -10.17 -5.38 -12.13
C VAL A 307 -9.65 -6.81 -12.18
N SER A 308 -8.83 -7.11 -13.19
CA SER A 308 -8.09 -8.37 -13.31
C SER A 308 -6.72 -8.28 -12.64
N GLU A 309 -6.10 -9.43 -12.42
CA GLU A 309 -4.70 -9.50 -12.01
C GLU A 309 -3.84 -8.72 -13.01
N PRO A 310 -2.94 -7.82 -12.53
CA PRO A 310 -2.19 -6.94 -13.42
C PRO A 310 -1.17 -7.71 -14.27
N VAL A 311 -1.02 -7.23 -15.50
CA VAL A 311 0.06 -7.63 -16.42
C VAL A 311 0.89 -6.38 -16.69
N PHE A 312 2.16 -6.41 -16.34
CA PHE A 312 3.05 -5.25 -16.48
C PHE A 312 3.67 -5.20 -17.86
N THR A 313 3.90 -3.97 -18.32
CA THR A 313 4.60 -3.65 -19.56
C THR A 313 5.94 -2.97 -19.26
N ASP A 314 6.78 -2.75 -20.26
CA ASP A 314 8.03 -2.02 -20.09
C ASP A 314 7.84 -0.51 -19.77
N LYS A 315 6.61 -0.03 -19.88
CA LYS A 315 6.24 1.35 -19.51
C LYS A 315 5.87 1.50 -18.04
N ASP A 316 5.67 0.40 -17.34
CA ASP A 316 5.28 0.43 -15.92
C ASP A 316 6.55 0.54 -15.07
N ASP A 317 6.65 1.66 -14.36
CA ASP A 317 7.62 1.83 -13.29
C ASP A 317 7.12 1.17 -11.99
N TYR A 318 7.95 1.22 -10.96
CA TYR A 318 7.60 0.71 -9.63
C TYR A 318 6.24 1.23 -9.14
N TYR A 319 5.98 2.55 -9.31
CA TYR A 319 4.77 3.16 -8.75
C TYR A 319 3.51 2.67 -9.48
N ASN A 320 3.54 2.62 -10.81
CA ASN A 320 2.43 2.11 -11.61
C ASN A 320 2.15 0.63 -11.33
N ALA A 321 3.19 -0.18 -11.25
CA ALA A 321 3.06 -1.59 -10.91
C ALA A 321 2.49 -1.79 -9.49
N SER A 322 2.99 -1.03 -8.51
CA SER A 322 2.52 -1.09 -7.11
C SER A 322 1.05 -0.69 -6.98
N LEU A 323 0.63 0.41 -7.61
CA LEU A 323 -0.79 0.81 -7.62
C LEU A 323 -1.68 -0.24 -8.27
N SER A 324 -1.22 -0.86 -9.36
CA SER A 324 -1.98 -1.92 -10.04
C SER A 324 -2.16 -3.15 -9.14
N MET A 325 -1.10 -3.56 -8.43
CA MET A 325 -1.16 -4.64 -7.45
C MET A 325 -2.10 -4.31 -6.28
N LEU A 326 -1.95 -3.12 -5.69
CA LEU A 326 -2.83 -2.66 -4.59
C LEU A 326 -4.28 -2.61 -5.03
N THR A 327 -4.54 -2.14 -6.25
CA THR A 327 -5.89 -2.08 -6.82
C THR A 327 -6.50 -3.48 -6.98
N TYR A 328 -5.71 -4.44 -7.43
CA TYR A 328 -6.15 -5.84 -7.52
C TYR A 328 -6.47 -6.44 -6.14
N LEU A 329 -5.60 -6.19 -5.15
CA LEU A 329 -5.84 -6.63 -3.77
C LEU A 329 -7.11 -5.99 -3.19
N ALA A 330 -7.34 -4.71 -3.44
CA ALA A 330 -8.54 -4.00 -3.02
C ALA A 330 -9.81 -4.59 -3.68
N TYR A 331 -9.77 -4.83 -4.98
CA TYR A 331 -10.87 -5.47 -5.73
C TYR A 331 -11.19 -6.88 -5.20
N LYS A 332 -10.18 -7.63 -4.78
CA LYS A 332 -10.33 -8.96 -4.15
C LYS A 332 -10.73 -8.88 -2.67
N HIS A 333 -10.87 -7.68 -2.12
CA HIS A 333 -11.07 -7.45 -0.68
C HIS A 333 -10.08 -8.24 0.20
N ALA A 334 -8.82 -8.31 -0.27
CA ALA A 334 -7.76 -9.04 0.42
C ALA A 334 -7.60 -8.50 1.86
N PHE A 335 -7.45 -9.41 2.82
CA PHE A 335 -7.34 -9.10 4.25
C PHE A 335 -8.54 -8.35 4.86
N SER A 336 -9.58 -8.06 4.09
CA SER A 336 -10.86 -7.58 4.59
C SER A 336 -11.62 -8.77 5.16
N GLN A 337 -11.75 -8.85 6.46
CA GLN A 337 -12.66 -9.81 7.08
C GLN A 337 -14.06 -9.22 7.02
N LYS A 338 -14.93 -9.84 6.23
CA LYS A 338 -16.37 -9.58 6.27
C LYS A 338 -16.96 -10.02 7.60
#